data_d1597aac12246e51d7518aa0c7ce9713
#
_entry.id   d1597aac12246e51d7518aa0c7ce9713
#
_cell.length_a   1.000
_cell.length_b   1.000
_cell.length_c   1.000
_cell.angle_alpha   90.00
_cell.angle_beta   90.00
_cell.angle_gamma   90.00
#
_symmetry.space_group_name_H-M   'P 1'
#
loop_
_entity.id
_entity.type
_entity.pdbx_description
1 polymer ?
#
loop_
_entity_poly.entity_id
_entity_poly.type
_entity_poly.pdbx_seq_one_letter_code
_entity_poly.pdbx_strand_id
1 'polypeptide(L)'
;IVEELLGEAFEKNRYVTGRTAPAGSDTSWAKADLPDVVFRKGKRIDGVDATGIVKEMGPGDLFLKGANAINYDLDQAAVLIGHPVGGTLGATVGTVVSRKVRLVHPAGIEKSVPTDLVAASQRLSQEGPCMGDVYGLWATHGELFTEIEALAALFDIEAVPVGAGGIAGAEGSVTLSLFGEKEPLETALALIGEIQKEGPFAP
;
A
#
# COMPACT_ATOMS: atom_id res chain seq x y z
N ILE A 1 5.77 1.23 -8.27
CA ILE A 1 5.17 2.54 -8.71
C ILE A 1 6.26 3.60 -8.83
N VAL A 2 7.01 3.91 -7.76
CA VAL A 2 8.01 5.01 -7.81
C VAL A 2 9.10 4.71 -8.83
N GLU A 3 9.69 3.52 -8.84
CA GLU A 3 10.71 3.11 -9.82
C GLU A 3 10.18 3.21 -11.26
N GLU A 4 8.96 2.74 -11.50
CA GLU A 4 8.33 2.79 -12.82
C GLU A 4 8.10 4.22 -13.29
N LEU A 5 7.64 5.10 -12.40
CA LEU A 5 7.42 6.51 -12.72
C LEU A 5 8.73 7.31 -12.91
N LEU A 6 9.81 6.91 -12.24
CA LEU A 6 11.12 7.52 -12.39
C LEU A 6 11.89 6.97 -13.60
N GLY A 7 11.62 5.73 -14.00
CA GLY A 7 12.39 5.01 -15.01
C GLY A 7 13.80 4.63 -14.55
N GLU A 8 14.03 4.56 -13.24
CA GLU A 8 15.31 4.24 -12.62
C GLU A 8 15.13 3.51 -11.29
N ALA A 9 16.15 2.78 -10.84
CA ALA A 9 16.17 2.11 -9.56
C ALA A 9 16.00 3.10 -8.40
N PHE A 10 15.25 2.69 -7.39
CA PHE A 10 14.92 3.52 -6.22
C PHE A 10 15.35 2.82 -4.93
N GLU A 11 16.00 3.53 -4.03
CA GLU A 11 16.50 2.98 -2.77
C GLU A 11 15.32 2.72 -1.80
N LYS A 12 14.64 1.60 -1.99
CA LYS A 12 13.41 1.21 -1.26
C LYS A 12 13.59 1.22 0.25
N ASN A 13 14.74 0.79 0.76
CA ASN A 13 15.08 0.77 2.19
C ASN A 13 15.14 2.16 2.83
N ARG A 14 15.39 3.21 2.05
CA ARG A 14 15.39 4.60 2.52
C ARG A 14 14.02 5.25 2.48
N TYR A 15 13.06 4.63 1.78
CA TYR A 15 11.71 5.20 1.60
C TYR A 15 10.67 4.58 2.54
N VAL A 16 10.87 3.32 2.95
CA VAL A 16 9.89 2.57 3.76
C VAL A 16 9.86 3.06 5.20
N THR A 17 8.70 3.53 5.65
CA THR A 17 8.47 4.01 7.03
C THR A 17 7.70 3.00 7.89
N GLY A 18 6.45 2.72 7.56
CA GLY A 18 5.60 1.76 8.27
C GLY A 18 5.82 0.34 7.76
N ARG A 19 6.39 -0.53 8.59
CA ARG A 19 6.71 -1.92 8.24
C ARG A 19 6.53 -2.87 9.40
N THR A 20 6.19 -4.09 9.10
CA THR A 20 6.29 -5.21 10.03
C THR A 20 7.55 -5.99 9.66
N ALA A 21 8.42 -6.24 10.62
CA ALA A 21 9.63 -7.02 10.47
C ALA A 21 9.56 -8.29 11.32
N PRO A 22 10.34 -9.34 11.01
CA PRO A 22 10.40 -10.52 11.85
C PRO A 22 10.81 -10.18 13.29
N ALA A 23 10.21 -10.86 14.26
CA ALA A 23 10.52 -10.62 15.66
C ALA A 23 12.02 -10.82 15.95
N GLY A 24 12.63 -9.83 16.60
CA GLY A 24 14.06 -9.86 16.93
C GLY A 24 15.01 -9.58 15.75
N SER A 25 14.50 -9.25 14.57
CA SER A 25 15.35 -8.88 13.42
C SER A 25 15.95 -7.49 13.61
N ASP A 26 17.17 -7.31 13.08
CA ASP A 26 17.76 -5.98 12.92
C ASP A 26 17.03 -5.23 11.82
N THR A 27 16.51 -4.05 12.13
CA THR A 27 15.81 -3.17 11.17
C THR A 27 16.60 -1.90 10.86
N SER A 28 17.86 -1.82 11.26
CA SER A 28 18.73 -0.66 11.04
C SER A 28 18.98 -0.36 9.55
N TRP A 29 18.76 -1.35 8.67
CA TRP A 29 18.83 -1.21 7.22
C TRP A 29 17.75 -0.26 6.64
N ALA A 30 16.63 -0.08 7.34
CA ALA A 30 15.53 0.77 6.88
C ALA A 30 15.67 2.17 7.45
N LYS A 31 16.27 3.07 6.70
CA LYS A 31 16.61 4.43 7.17
C LYS A 31 15.42 5.39 7.13
N ALA A 32 14.50 5.22 6.18
CA ALA A 32 13.32 6.07 6.01
C ALA A 32 13.64 7.58 5.97
N ASP A 33 14.70 7.93 5.27
CA ASP A 33 15.23 9.30 5.19
C ASP A 33 14.97 9.99 3.84
N LEU A 34 14.32 9.28 2.88
CA LEU A 34 13.85 9.89 1.65
C LEU A 34 12.48 10.54 1.84
N PRO A 35 12.27 11.74 1.26
CA PRO A 35 10.98 12.42 1.28
C PRO A 35 9.94 11.68 0.43
N ASP A 36 8.68 12.03 0.63
CA ASP A 36 7.61 11.62 -0.27
C ASP A 36 7.92 12.03 -1.72
N VAL A 37 7.52 11.19 -2.68
CA VAL A 37 7.75 11.46 -4.10
C VAL A 37 6.53 12.14 -4.70
N VAL A 38 6.74 13.29 -5.30
CA VAL A 38 5.67 14.10 -5.91
C VAL A 38 5.92 14.27 -7.39
N PHE A 39 4.88 14.01 -8.20
CA PHE A 39 4.90 14.27 -9.64
C PHE A 39 3.86 15.35 -10.00
N ARG A 40 4.23 16.25 -10.90
CA ARG A 40 3.33 17.22 -11.50
C ARG A 40 3.44 17.15 -13.02
N LYS A 41 2.34 16.79 -13.69
CA LYS A 41 2.31 16.63 -15.15
C LYS A 41 3.44 15.72 -15.69
N GLY A 42 3.63 14.57 -15.02
CA GLY A 42 4.63 13.57 -15.39
C GLY A 42 6.07 13.91 -15.03
N LYS A 43 6.33 15.02 -14.32
CA LYS A 43 7.69 15.40 -13.88
C LYS A 43 7.77 15.37 -12.36
N ARG A 44 8.82 14.77 -11.83
CA ARG A 44 9.15 14.81 -10.40
C ARG A 44 9.38 16.25 -9.95
N ILE A 45 8.86 16.56 -8.75
CA ILE A 45 9.10 17.84 -8.07
C ILE A 45 9.90 17.55 -6.81
N ASP A 46 11.07 18.17 -6.69
CA ASP A 46 11.92 18.03 -5.52
C ASP A 46 11.62 19.10 -4.46
N GLY A 47 11.92 18.77 -3.20
CA GLY A 47 11.76 19.70 -2.07
C GLY A 47 10.33 19.88 -1.59
N VAL A 48 9.40 19.07 -2.06
CA VAL A 48 7.98 19.09 -1.63
C VAL A 48 7.60 17.70 -1.14
N ASP A 49 6.96 17.64 0.01
CA ASP A 49 6.40 16.41 0.58
C ASP A 49 4.87 16.35 0.41
N ALA A 50 4.26 15.23 0.83
CA ALA A 50 2.83 15.02 0.77
C ALA A 50 2.05 16.10 1.55
N THR A 51 2.58 16.57 2.68
CA THR A 51 1.91 17.55 3.54
C THR A 51 1.90 18.96 2.94
N GLY A 52 2.93 19.29 2.20
CA GLY A 52 3.04 20.55 1.47
C GLY A 52 2.14 20.57 0.24
N ILE A 53 2.28 19.54 -0.62
CA ILE A 53 1.60 19.51 -1.92
C ILE A 53 0.09 19.31 -1.81
N VAL A 54 -0.40 18.62 -0.79
CA VAL A 54 -1.84 18.30 -0.67
C VAL A 54 -2.74 19.55 -0.71
N LYS A 55 -2.23 20.69 -0.27
CA LYS A 55 -2.94 21.97 -0.29
C LYS A 55 -3.13 22.55 -1.70
N GLU A 56 -2.34 22.10 -2.66
CA GLU A 56 -2.42 22.50 -4.07
C GLU A 56 -3.22 21.49 -4.92
N MET A 57 -3.43 20.27 -4.40
CA MET A 57 -4.15 19.21 -5.09
C MET A 57 -5.65 19.48 -5.15
N GLY A 58 -6.33 18.88 -6.13
CA GLY A 58 -7.78 19.00 -6.35
C GLY A 58 -8.36 17.85 -7.14
N PRO A 59 -9.59 18.00 -7.67
CA PRO A 59 -10.22 16.98 -8.51
C PRO A 59 -9.33 16.64 -9.72
N GLY A 60 -9.12 15.34 -9.95
CA GLY A 60 -8.25 14.83 -11.01
C GLY A 60 -6.82 14.53 -10.55
N ASP A 61 -6.41 14.99 -9.37
CA ASP A 61 -5.13 14.60 -8.78
C ASP A 61 -5.27 13.30 -7.98
N LEU A 62 -4.16 12.56 -7.87
CA LEU A 62 -4.09 11.26 -7.24
C LEU A 62 -3.16 11.30 -6.02
N PHE A 63 -3.67 10.90 -4.86
CA PHE A 63 -2.90 10.70 -3.64
C PHE A 63 -2.75 9.21 -3.37
N LEU A 64 -1.53 8.70 -3.43
CA LEU A 64 -1.23 7.30 -3.17
C LEU A 64 -0.77 7.10 -1.74
N LYS A 65 -1.42 6.22 -1.00
CA LYS A 65 -1.05 5.87 0.37
C LYS A 65 -1.16 4.36 0.58
N GLY A 66 -0.05 3.69 0.82
CA GLY A 66 -0.06 2.26 1.17
C GLY A 66 -0.92 1.99 2.41
N ALA A 67 -1.44 0.77 2.53
CA ALA A 67 -2.19 0.30 3.68
C ALA A 67 -1.42 -0.78 4.44
N ASN A 68 -1.77 -0.96 5.74
CA ASN A 68 -1.28 -2.07 6.55
C ASN A 68 -2.26 -3.24 6.61
N ALA A 69 -3.54 -2.98 6.40
CA ALA A 69 -4.59 -3.98 6.28
C ALA A 69 -5.62 -3.53 5.26
N ILE A 70 -6.19 -4.48 4.54
CA ILE A 70 -7.34 -4.27 3.65
C ILE A 70 -8.43 -5.30 3.98
N ASN A 71 -9.68 -4.93 3.80
CA ASN A 71 -10.81 -5.86 3.76
C ASN A 71 -11.50 -5.70 2.42
N TYR A 72 -11.34 -6.70 1.57
CA TYR A 72 -11.82 -6.67 0.19
C TYR A 72 -13.35 -6.70 0.12
N ASP A 73 -13.98 -7.51 0.98
CA ASP A 73 -15.45 -7.67 1.01
C ASP A 73 -16.18 -6.38 1.41
N LEU A 74 -15.53 -5.55 2.23
CA LEU A 74 -16.09 -4.30 2.73
C LEU A 74 -15.48 -3.06 2.05
N ASP A 75 -14.61 -3.23 1.07
CA ASP A 75 -13.88 -2.15 0.38
C ASP A 75 -13.22 -1.18 1.37
N GLN A 76 -12.46 -1.74 2.31
CA GLN A 76 -11.83 -0.98 3.38
C GLN A 76 -10.30 -1.10 3.30
N ALA A 77 -9.63 0.02 3.57
CA ALA A 77 -8.20 0.05 3.85
C ALA A 77 -7.93 0.71 5.20
N ALA A 78 -6.88 0.26 5.90
CA ALA A 78 -6.47 0.87 7.14
C ALA A 78 -4.95 0.99 7.25
N VAL A 79 -4.53 2.05 7.93
CA VAL A 79 -3.12 2.37 8.19
C VAL A 79 -2.88 2.38 9.69
N LEU A 80 -1.84 1.67 10.12
CA LEU A 80 -1.36 1.73 11.51
C LEU A 80 -0.67 3.07 11.77
N ILE A 81 -1.06 3.75 12.83
CA ILE A 81 -0.58 5.07 13.18
C ILE A 81 0.30 4.97 14.43
N GLY A 82 1.60 5.10 14.24
CA GLY A 82 2.58 5.18 15.33
C GLY A 82 2.97 6.62 15.71
N HIS A 83 2.64 7.62 14.88
CA HIS A 83 2.98 9.01 15.15
C HIS A 83 1.89 9.70 15.97
N PRO A 84 2.22 10.47 17.05
CA PRO A 84 1.23 11.02 17.99
C PRO A 84 0.21 11.98 17.38
N VAL A 85 0.50 12.57 16.23
CA VAL A 85 -0.42 13.47 15.50
C VAL A 85 -0.92 12.84 14.18
N GLY A 86 -0.88 11.51 14.05
CA GLY A 86 -1.45 10.78 12.92
C GLY A 86 -0.54 10.67 11.69
N GLY A 87 0.70 11.17 11.75
CA GLY A 87 1.66 11.09 10.63
C GLY A 87 1.14 11.74 9.35
N THR A 88 1.50 11.18 8.20
CA THR A 88 1.08 11.69 6.88
C THR A 88 -0.46 11.72 6.76
N LEU A 89 -1.17 10.67 7.20
CA LEU A 89 -2.64 10.67 7.14
C LEU A 89 -3.24 11.79 7.99
N GLY A 90 -2.79 11.94 9.23
CA GLY A 90 -3.26 13.02 10.10
C GLY A 90 -3.09 14.42 9.50
N ALA A 91 -1.99 14.61 8.76
CA ALA A 91 -1.69 15.88 8.12
C ALA A 91 -2.43 16.11 6.79
N THR A 92 -2.88 15.06 6.10
CA THR A 92 -3.33 15.18 4.70
C THR A 92 -4.77 14.79 4.46
N VAL A 93 -5.32 13.77 5.16
CA VAL A 93 -6.60 13.15 4.80
C VAL A 93 -7.77 14.13 4.81
N GLY A 94 -7.82 15.06 5.77
CA GLY A 94 -8.85 16.10 5.81
C GLY A 94 -8.85 16.99 4.56
N THR A 95 -7.66 17.34 4.07
CA THR A 95 -7.49 18.12 2.84
C THR A 95 -7.81 17.29 1.60
N VAL A 96 -7.36 16.03 1.56
CA VAL A 96 -7.69 15.08 0.47
C VAL A 96 -9.20 14.98 0.28
N VAL A 97 -9.94 14.74 1.36
CA VAL A 97 -11.41 14.62 1.33
C VAL A 97 -12.07 15.93 0.92
N SER A 98 -11.73 17.06 1.59
CA SER A 98 -12.38 18.34 1.35
C SER A 98 -12.14 18.89 -0.07
N ARG A 99 -10.99 18.60 -0.65
CA ARG A 99 -10.61 19.02 -2.00
C ARG A 99 -10.95 18.00 -3.08
N LYS A 100 -11.59 16.89 -2.72
CA LYS A 100 -11.99 15.81 -3.65
C LYS A 100 -10.80 15.23 -4.43
N VAL A 101 -9.65 15.12 -3.78
CA VAL A 101 -8.49 14.42 -4.33
C VAL A 101 -8.76 12.93 -4.30
N ARG A 102 -8.45 12.22 -5.38
CA ARG A 102 -8.62 10.77 -5.45
C ARG A 102 -7.57 10.09 -4.57
N LEU A 103 -8.03 9.42 -3.51
CA LEU A 103 -7.17 8.61 -2.63
C LEU A 103 -7.18 7.17 -3.09
N VAL A 104 -5.99 6.61 -3.33
CA VAL A 104 -5.83 5.20 -3.71
C VAL A 104 -4.84 4.52 -2.77
N HIS A 105 -5.18 3.31 -2.33
CA HIS A 105 -4.36 2.44 -1.51
C HIS A 105 -3.73 1.32 -2.35
N PRO A 106 -2.53 1.54 -2.93
CA PRO A 106 -1.78 0.43 -3.51
C PRO A 106 -1.32 -0.48 -2.37
N ALA A 107 -1.83 -1.69 -2.34
CA ALA A 107 -1.53 -2.67 -1.31
C ALA A 107 -1.49 -4.07 -1.93
N GLY A 108 -0.51 -4.88 -1.54
CA GLY A 108 -0.53 -6.29 -1.90
C GLY A 108 -1.68 -7.01 -1.20
N ILE A 109 -2.31 -7.93 -1.91
CA ILE A 109 -3.49 -8.67 -1.42
C ILE A 109 -3.17 -9.57 -0.21
N GLU A 110 -1.89 -9.83 0.06
CA GLU A 110 -1.46 -10.52 1.28
C GLU A 110 -1.82 -9.77 2.56
N LYS A 111 -2.17 -8.49 2.47
CA LYS A 111 -2.64 -7.66 3.60
C LYS A 111 -4.13 -7.80 3.87
N SER A 112 -4.82 -8.70 3.17
CA SER A 112 -6.24 -8.95 3.39
C SER A 112 -6.49 -9.56 4.77
N VAL A 113 -7.44 -8.97 5.50
CA VAL A 113 -7.91 -9.47 6.80
C VAL A 113 -9.44 -9.53 6.80
N PRO A 114 -10.06 -10.54 7.42
CA PRO A 114 -11.52 -10.70 7.44
C PRO A 114 -12.20 -9.79 8.47
N THR A 115 -11.50 -8.79 8.97
CA THR A 115 -11.98 -7.91 10.04
C THR A 115 -12.58 -6.64 9.44
N ASP A 116 -13.73 -6.20 9.95
CA ASP A 116 -14.22 -4.85 9.70
C ASP A 116 -13.23 -3.84 10.29
N LEU A 117 -12.51 -3.14 9.40
CA LEU A 117 -11.42 -2.24 9.78
C LEU A 117 -11.92 -0.96 10.46
N VAL A 118 -13.16 -0.55 10.19
CA VAL A 118 -13.79 0.58 10.90
C VAL A 118 -14.09 0.18 12.33
N ALA A 119 -14.68 -0.99 12.55
CA ALA A 119 -14.94 -1.51 13.89
C ALA A 119 -13.64 -1.75 14.67
N ALA A 120 -12.60 -2.29 14.02
CA ALA A 120 -11.29 -2.45 14.61
C ALA A 120 -10.66 -1.11 15.03
N SER A 121 -10.74 -0.08 14.17
CA SER A 121 -10.27 1.26 14.47
C SER A 121 -10.97 1.86 15.70
N GLN A 122 -12.30 1.73 15.77
CA GLN A 122 -13.09 2.17 16.91
C GLN A 122 -12.70 1.43 18.20
N ARG A 123 -12.49 0.11 18.12
CA ARG A 123 -12.08 -0.69 19.28
C ARG A 123 -10.70 -0.28 19.82
N LEU A 124 -9.73 -0.01 18.93
CA LEU A 124 -8.39 0.43 19.31
C LEU A 124 -8.35 1.86 19.89
N SER A 125 -9.39 2.65 19.62
CA SER A 125 -9.54 4.01 20.20
C SER A 125 -10.13 4.01 21.61
N GLN A 126 -10.61 2.86 22.09
CA GLN A 126 -11.18 2.74 23.42
C GLN A 126 -10.11 2.41 24.45
N GLU A 127 -10.24 2.98 25.65
CA GLU A 127 -9.42 2.58 26.80
C GLU A 127 -9.68 1.11 27.17
N GLY A 128 -8.66 0.45 27.67
CA GLY A 128 -8.76 -0.91 28.14
C GLY A 128 -7.38 -1.50 28.47
N PRO A 129 -7.33 -2.58 29.22
CA PRO A 129 -6.07 -3.24 29.49
C PRO A 129 -5.48 -3.79 28.19
N CYS A 130 -4.24 -3.39 27.91
CA CYS A 130 -3.45 -3.92 26.80
C CYS A 130 -2.02 -4.19 27.26
N MET A 131 -1.34 -5.10 26.59
CA MET A 131 0.07 -5.38 26.84
C MET A 131 0.88 -5.01 25.59
N GLY A 132 1.99 -4.32 25.80
CA GLY A 132 2.85 -3.83 24.72
C GLY A 132 2.33 -2.54 24.05
N ASP A 133 3.01 -2.14 23.00
CA ASP A 133 2.66 -0.94 22.23
C ASP A 133 1.46 -1.21 21.33
N VAL A 134 0.39 -0.45 21.53
CA VAL A 134 -0.80 -0.51 20.68
C VAL A 134 -0.82 0.72 19.79
N TYR A 135 -0.66 0.50 18.49
CA TYR A 135 -0.80 1.57 17.49
C TYR A 135 -2.27 1.90 17.26
N GLY A 136 -2.55 3.16 16.96
CA GLY A 136 -3.85 3.53 16.41
C GLY A 136 -4.06 2.89 15.03
N LEU A 137 -5.30 2.61 14.67
CA LEU A 137 -5.66 2.15 13.33
C LEU A 137 -6.58 3.18 12.69
N TRP A 138 -6.20 3.71 11.54
CA TRP A 138 -7.01 4.66 10.80
C TRP A 138 -7.62 3.98 9.58
N ALA A 139 -8.90 3.65 9.64
CA ALA A 139 -9.67 3.21 8.49
C ALA A 139 -9.93 4.39 7.54
N THR A 140 -9.70 4.20 6.25
CA THR A 140 -9.81 5.25 5.23
C THR A 140 -10.85 4.89 4.18
N HIS A 141 -11.25 5.88 3.38
CA HIS A 141 -12.20 5.75 2.26
C HIS A 141 -11.51 5.75 0.89
N GLY A 142 -10.21 5.39 0.83
CA GLY A 142 -9.49 5.31 -0.43
C GLY A 142 -9.86 4.06 -1.23
N GLU A 143 -9.73 4.15 -2.54
CA GLU A 143 -9.92 3.01 -3.45
C GLU A 143 -8.83 1.97 -3.20
N LEU A 144 -9.19 0.69 -3.15
CA LEU A 144 -8.22 -0.40 -3.12
C LEU A 144 -7.60 -0.58 -4.51
N PHE A 145 -6.32 -0.79 -4.56
CA PHE A 145 -5.59 -1.14 -5.78
C PHE A 145 -4.57 -2.22 -5.47
N THR A 146 -4.94 -3.45 -5.77
CA THR A 146 -4.14 -4.65 -5.54
C THR A 146 -3.67 -5.25 -6.85
N GLU A 147 -3.11 -6.45 -6.80
CA GLU A 147 -2.79 -7.24 -7.98
C GLU A 147 -4.01 -7.51 -8.86
N ILE A 148 -5.21 -7.59 -8.27
CA ILE A 148 -6.46 -7.84 -9.00
C ILE A 148 -6.78 -6.67 -9.93
N GLU A 149 -6.83 -5.45 -9.38
CA GLU A 149 -7.08 -4.23 -10.18
C GLU A 149 -5.96 -3.97 -11.18
N ALA A 150 -4.72 -4.29 -10.80
CA ALA A 150 -3.57 -4.13 -11.69
C ALA A 150 -3.67 -5.06 -12.89
N LEU A 151 -4.00 -6.33 -12.70
CA LEU A 151 -4.16 -7.32 -13.78
C LEU A 151 -5.34 -6.97 -14.68
N ALA A 152 -6.47 -6.56 -14.10
CA ALA A 152 -7.62 -6.10 -14.88
C ALA A 152 -7.28 -4.86 -15.71
N ALA A 153 -6.61 -3.87 -15.13
CA ALA A 153 -6.27 -2.62 -15.82
C ALA A 153 -5.23 -2.79 -16.94
N LEU A 154 -4.25 -3.69 -16.75
CA LEU A 154 -3.15 -3.88 -17.70
C LEU A 154 -3.50 -4.86 -18.83
N PHE A 155 -4.30 -5.88 -18.55
CA PHE A 155 -4.48 -7.01 -19.45
C PHE A 155 -5.95 -7.36 -19.75
N ASP A 156 -6.89 -6.67 -19.11
CA ASP A 156 -8.34 -6.98 -19.24
C ASP A 156 -8.65 -8.44 -18.88
N ILE A 157 -8.04 -8.94 -17.80
CA ILE A 157 -8.24 -10.29 -17.28
C ILE A 157 -8.81 -10.25 -15.87
N GLU A 158 -9.57 -11.28 -15.51
CA GLU A 158 -10.06 -11.49 -14.16
C GLU A 158 -9.02 -12.26 -13.33
N ALA A 159 -8.79 -11.82 -12.11
CA ALA A 159 -7.94 -12.50 -11.14
C ALA A 159 -8.75 -12.85 -9.88
N VAL A 160 -8.76 -14.12 -9.50
CA VAL A 160 -9.52 -14.63 -8.36
C VAL A 160 -8.55 -15.21 -7.32
N PRO A 161 -8.51 -14.69 -6.08
CA PRO A 161 -7.73 -15.29 -5.00
C PRO A 161 -8.29 -16.66 -4.64
N VAL A 162 -7.46 -17.70 -4.68
CA VAL A 162 -7.88 -19.09 -4.43
C VAL A 162 -7.09 -19.77 -3.30
N GLY A 163 -6.07 -19.11 -2.78
CA GLY A 163 -5.28 -19.61 -1.66
C GLY A 163 -4.33 -18.56 -1.12
N ALA A 164 -3.90 -18.74 0.12
CA ALA A 164 -2.93 -17.87 0.76
C ALA A 164 -2.03 -18.68 1.70
N GLY A 165 -0.81 -18.17 1.91
CA GLY A 165 0.22 -18.79 2.73
C GLY A 165 1.05 -19.82 1.95
N GLY A 166 2.08 -20.30 2.63
CA GLY A 166 3.04 -21.27 2.09
C GLY A 166 4.07 -21.63 3.13
N ILE A 167 5.16 -22.23 2.71
CA ILE A 167 6.30 -22.61 3.57
C ILE A 167 7.62 -22.22 2.89
N ALA A 168 8.69 -22.20 3.66
CA ALA A 168 10.06 -22.04 3.16
C ALA A 168 10.26 -20.71 2.37
N GLY A 169 9.77 -19.60 2.91
CA GLY A 169 9.85 -18.25 2.33
C GLY A 169 8.60 -17.81 1.57
N ALA A 170 7.58 -18.68 1.46
CA ALA A 170 6.31 -18.38 0.82
C ALA A 170 5.16 -18.08 1.83
N GLU A 171 5.48 -17.81 3.09
CA GLU A 171 4.50 -17.65 4.17
C GLU A 171 3.49 -16.50 3.93
N GLY A 172 3.90 -15.47 3.20
CA GLY A 172 3.05 -14.33 2.83
C GLY A 172 2.48 -14.41 1.41
N SER A 173 2.59 -15.55 0.73
CA SER A 173 2.13 -15.66 -0.65
C SER A 173 0.61 -15.71 -0.78
N VAL A 174 0.11 -15.26 -1.94
CA VAL A 174 -1.28 -15.43 -2.37
C VAL A 174 -1.29 -16.11 -3.72
N THR A 175 -2.16 -17.08 -3.89
CA THR A 175 -2.39 -17.78 -5.15
C THR A 175 -3.59 -17.18 -5.86
N LEU A 176 -3.39 -16.69 -7.08
CA LEU A 176 -4.43 -16.15 -7.94
C LEU A 176 -4.70 -17.13 -9.10
N SER A 177 -5.98 -17.38 -9.39
CA SER A 177 -6.41 -17.98 -10.65
C SER A 177 -6.77 -16.86 -11.63
N LEU A 178 -6.28 -16.94 -12.87
CA LEU A 178 -6.46 -15.92 -13.89
C LEU A 178 -7.40 -16.43 -14.97
N PHE A 179 -8.34 -15.59 -15.41
CA PHE A 179 -9.32 -15.89 -16.45
C PHE A 179 -9.34 -14.77 -17.48
N GLY A 180 -9.38 -15.13 -18.76
CA GLY A 180 -9.40 -14.17 -19.86
C GLY A 180 -9.06 -14.84 -21.19
N GLU A 181 -8.87 -14.03 -22.21
CA GLU A 181 -8.40 -14.49 -23.52
C GLU A 181 -6.94 -14.95 -23.47
N LYS A 182 -6.57 -15.84 -24.38
CA LYS A 182 -5.25 -16.51 -24.36
C LYS A 182 -4.07 -15.54 -24.40
N GLU A 183 -4.07 -14.59 -25.33
CA GLU A 183 -2.94 -13.66 -25.54
C GLU A 183 -2.73 -12.71 -24.35
N PRO A 184 -3.77 -12.05 -23.76
CA PRO A 184 -3.64 -11.32 -22.50
C PRO A 184 -3.12 -12.15 -21.34
N LEU A 185 -3.60 -13.40 -21.17
CA LEU A 185 -3.13 -14.31 -20.13
C LEU A 185 -1.64 -14.66 -20.28
N GLU A 186 -1.19 -14.97 -21.48
CA GLU A 186 0.23 -15.25 -21.75
C GLU A 186 1.12 -14.04 -21.44
N THR A 187 0.66 -12.84 -21.79
CA THR A 187 1.39 -11.58 -21.48
C THR A 187 1.42 -11.30 -19.97
N ALA A 188 0.32 -11.49 -19.28
CA ALA A 188 0.24 -11.33 -17.82
C ALA A 188 1.16 -12.32 -17.10
N LEU A 189 1.14 -13.59 -17.49
CA LEU A 189 2.01 -14.62 -16.92
C LEU A 189 3.50 -14.33 -17.16
N ALA A 190 3.86 -13.78 -18.31
CA ALA A 190 5.23 -13.36 -18.59
C ALA A 190 5.68 -12.25 -17.64
N LEU A 191 4.85 -11.21 -17.43
CA LEU A 191 5.13 -10.13 -16.48
C LEU A 191 5.23 -10.65 -15.04
N ILE A 192 4.29 -11.49 -14.61
CA ILE A 192 4.33 -12.11 -13.27
C ILE A 192 5.63 -12.91 -13.09
N GLY A 193 6.05 -13.67 -14.08
CA GLY A 193 7.30 -14.41 -14.05
C GLY A 193 8.56 -13.53 -13.95
N GLU A 194 8.54 -12.31 -14.48
CA GLU A 194 9.62 -11.34 -14.28
C GLU A 194 9.59 -10.76 -12.86
N ILE A 195 8.40 -10.38 -12.36
CA ILE A 195 8.24 -9.84 -11.00
C ILE A 195 8.70 -10.86 -9.94
N GLN A 196 8.42 -12.14 -10.13
CA GLN A 196 8.82 -13.22 -9.21
C GLN A 196 10.34 -13.42 -9.11
N LYS A 197 11.12 -12.86 -10.05
CA LYS A 197 12.59 -12.88 -9.99
C LYS A 197 13.16 -11.75 -9.14
N GLU A 198 12.34 -10.82 -8.68
CA GLU A 198 12.79 -9.72 -7.81
C GLU A 198 13.39 -10.31 -6.52
N GLY A 199 14.56 -9.83 -6.15
CA GLY A 199 15.25 -10.27 -4.95
C GLY A 199 14.51 -9.84 -3.66
N PRO A 200 14.94 -10.36 -2.50
CA PRO A 200 14.35 -9.97 -1.22
C PRO A 200 14.47 -8.47 -0.99
N PHE A 201 13.45 -7.89 -0.36
CA PHE A 201 13.38 -6.44 -0.08
C PHE A 201 14.53 -5.94 0.82
N ALA A 202 14.97 -6.74 1.76
CA ALA A 202 16.04 -6.44 2.70
C ALA A 202 17.30 -7.24 2.39
N PRO A 203 18.50 -6.71 2.72
CA PRO A 203 19.75 -7.45 2.57
C PRO A 203 19.81 -8.69 3.44
#